data_c7fd0df63dfc928169d57ae9d9352c5e
#
_entry.id   c7fd0df63dfc928169d57ae9d9352c5e
#
_cell.length_a   1.000
_cell.length_b   1.000
_cell.length_c   1.000
_cell.angle_alpha   90.00
_cell.angle_beta   90.00
_cell.angle_gamma   90.00
#
_symmetry.space_group_name_H-M   'P 1'
#
loop_
_entity.id
_entity.type
_entity.pdbx_description
1 polymer ?
#
loop_
_entity_poly.entity_id
_entity_poly.type
_entity_poly.pdbx_seq_one_letter_code
_entity_poly.pdbx_strand_id
1 'polypeptide(L)'
;ATTNSDAGVSSLEACLPVLEKMAEVGMPFLLHGEVTDPEIDIFDREAVFIERTLAPLVARLPSLKVVLEHITTAQAAEFVHAAPANVAATLTAHHLLMNRNAMLVGGMRPHHYCLPVLKRETHRRALLAAATSGSPKFFLGTDSAPHAQHTKEAACGCAGMYTAFAALELYAEAFDSVGALDKLEGFASIHGAAFYGLPRNTGTVTLKKETWIVPDSLPYL
;
A
#
# COMPACT_ATOMS: atom_id res chain seq x y z
N ALA A 1 9.36 6.97 7.95
CA ALA A 1 8.72 8.08 8.69
C ALA A 1 7.22 7.84 8.73
N THR A 2 6.59 8.04 9.85
CA THR A 2 5.13 7.97 9.95
C THR A 2 4.57 9.38 10.03
N THR A 3 3.49 9.65 9.31
CA THR A 3 2.86 10.97 9.26
C THR A 3 1.95 11.24 10.46
N ASN A 4 1.60 10.22 11.24
CA ASN A 4 0.61 10.28 12.33
C ASN A 4 1.13 9.74 13.68
N SER A 5 2.44 9.70 13.92
CA SER A 5 3.02 9.19 15.17
C SER A 5 4.10 10.11 15.70
N ASP A 6 3.93 10.55 16.93
CA ASP A 6 4.95 11.32 17.65
C ASP A 6 6.26 10.53 17.88
N ALA A 7 6.16 9.19 17.80
CA ALA A 7 7.29 8.26 17.92
C ALA A 7 7.81 7.78 16.56
N GLY A 8 7.35 8.36 15.45
CA GLY A 8 7.75 7.97 14.10
C GLY A 8 9.23 8.26 13.83
N VAL A 9 9.88 7.35 13.10
CA VAL A 9 11.27 7.55 12.66
C VAL A 9 11.32 8.64 11.61
N SER A 10 11.98 9.75 11.91
CA SER A 10 12.16 10.90 11.00
C SER A 10 13.42 10.80 10.13
N SER A 11 14.36 9.91 10.47
CA SER A 11 15.62 9.72 9.74
C SER A 11 16.01 8.24 9.72
N LEU A 12 16.10 7.66 8.53
CA LEU A 12 16.59 6.29 8.38
C LEU A 12 18.09 6.17 8.69
N GLU A 13 18.86 7.24 8.53
CA GLU A 13 20.28 7.25 8.90
C GLU A 13 20.47 6.97 10.39
N ALA A 14 19.63 7.55 11.24
CA ALA A 14 19.65 7.26 12.68
C ALA A 14 19.31 5.79 13.02
N CYS A 15 18.63 5.09 12.12
CA CYS A 15 18.24 3.70 12.31
C CYS A 15 19.19 2.68 11.64
N LEU A 16 20.24 3.14 10.96
CA LEU A 16 21.14 2.25 10.22
C LEU A 16 21.66 1.06 11.02
N PRO A 17 22.13 1.21 12.27
CA PRO A 17 22.58 0.04 13.04
C PRO A 17 21.49 -1.00 13.28
N VAL A 18 20.23 -0.56 13.40
CA VAL A 18 19.08 -1.46 13.52
C VAL A 18 18.79 -2.15 12.19
N LEU A 19 18.83 -1.42 11.07
CA LEU A 19 18.61 -1.97 9.73
C LEU A 19 19.70 -2.98 9.34
N GLU A 20 20.95 -2.72 9.69
CA GLU A 20 22.07 -3.65 9.53
C GLU A 20 21.82 -4.94 10.32
N LYS A 21 21.34 -4.83 11.56
CA LYS A 21 20.97 -5.99 12.36
C LYS A 21 19.78 -6.75 11.81
N MET A 22 18.75 -6.03 11.31
CA MET A 22 17.62 -6.65 10.61
C MET A 22 18.09 -7.46 9.39
N ALA A 23 19.00 -6.88 8.60
CA ALA A 23 19.58 -7.58 7.44
C ALA A 23 20.35 -8.86 7.87
N GLU A 24 21.13 -8.79 8.94
CA GLU A 24 21.89 -9.93 9.49
C GLU A 24 20.98 -11.08 9.95
N VAL A 25 19.87 -10.76 10.64
CA VAL A 25 18.94 -11.77 11.16
C VAL A 25 17.82 -12.17 10.20
N GLY A 26 17.80 -11.58 9.00
CA GLY A 26 16.77 -11.83 7.99
C GLY A 26 15.39 -11.25 8.31
N MET A 27 15.33 -10.27 9.21
CA MET A 27 14.08 -9.60 9.58
C MET A 27 13.63 -8.62 8.49
N PRO A 28 12.39 -8.71 7.96
CA PRO A 28 11.92 -7.77 6.95
C PRO A 28 11.72 -6.36 7.53
N PHE A 29 12.11 -5.36 6.76
CA PHE A 29 11.86 -3.95 7.03
C PHE A 29 10.64 -3.49 6.23
N LEU A 30 9.55 -3.18 6.90
CA LEU A 30 8.31 -2.67 6.34
C LEU A 30 8.25 -1.17 6.57
N LEU A 31 7.94 -0.39 5.54
CA LEU A 31 7.97 1.07 5.68
C LEU A 31 6.89 1.78 4.88
N HIS A 32 6.35 2.83 5.49
CA HIS A 32 5.61 3.89 4.82
C HIS A 32 6.60 4.79 4.09
N GLY A 33 6.51 4.87 2.77
CA GLY A 33 7.53 5.44 1.90
C GLY A 33 7.27 6.88 1.47
N GLU A 34 7.12 7.84 2.38
CA GLU A 34 6.95 9.25 2.05
C GLU A 34 7.96 10.14 2.79
N VAL A 35 8.44 11.20 2.13
CA VAL A 35 9.19 12.27 2.81
C VAL A 35 8.23 13.12 3.64
N THR A 36 8.74 13.70 4.74
CA THR A 36 7.97 14.57 5.65
C THR A 36 8.28 16.05 5.47
N ASP A 37 9.10 16.41 4.48
CA ASP A 37 9.44 17.77 4.15
C ASP A 37 8.18 18.53 3.71
N PRO A 38 7.79 19.62 4.39
CA PRO A 38 6.58 20.38 4.08
C PRO A 38 6.66 21.10 2.72
N GLU A 39 7.85 21.37 2.20
CA GLU A 39 8.05 22.01 0.90
C GLU A 39 7.80 21.04 -0.28
N ILE A 40 7.75 19.73 -0.02
CA ILE A 40 7.47 18.72 -1.05
C ILE A 40 5.96 18.53 -1.18
N ASP A 41 5.45 18.68 -2.41
CA ASP A 41 4.05 18.42 -2.74
C ASP A 41 3.63 17.03 -2.25
N ILE A 42 2.49 16.95 -1.58
CA ILE A 42 1.96 15.70 -1.00
C ILE A 42 1.81 14.59 -2.05
N PHE A 43 1.59 14.94 -3.31
CA PHE A 43 1.47 13.98 -4.40
C PHE A 43 2.82 13.43 -4.87
N ASP A 44 3.94 14.08 -4.54
CA ASP A 44 5.29 13.71 -5.00
C ASP A 44 6.13 13.07 -3.90
N ARG A 45 5.68 13.07 -2.64
CA ARG A 45 6.42 12.63 -1.46
C ARG A 45 6.95 11.18 -1.57
N GLU A 46 6.18 10.28 -2.15
CA GLU A 46 6.61 8.89 -2.33
C GLU A 46 7.74 8.78 -3.36
N ALA A 47 7.61 9.44 -4.51
CA ALA A 47 8.64 9.42 -5.55
C ALA A 47 9.97 10.02 -5.04
N VAL A 48 9.89 11.14 -4.32
CA VAL A 48 11.05 11.79 -3.69
C VAL A 48 11.69 10.91 -2.63
N PHE A 49 10.88 10.20 -1.82
CA PHE A 49 11.39 9.26 -0.82
C PHE A 49 12.15 8.10 -1.47
N ILE A 50 11.63 7.54 -2.54
CA ILE A 50 12.29 6.46 -3.27
C ILE A 50 13.65 6.93 -3.78
N GLU A 51 13.69 8.08 -4.44
CA GLU A 51 14.93 8.63 -5.02
C GLU A 51 15.97 8.97 -3.95
N ARG A 52 15.57 9.74 -2.93
CA ARG A 52 16.52 10.30 -1.96
C ARG A 52 16.90 9.34 -0.84
N THR A 53 16.05 8.36 -0.54
CA THR A 53 16.18 7.55 0.68
C THR A 53 16.19 6.06 0.40
N LEU A 54 15.16 5.52 -0.27
CA LEU A 54 14.99 4.08 -0.38
C LEU A 54 15.98 3.44 -1.36
N ALA A 55 16.19 4.02 -2.53
CA ALA A 55 17.13 3.48 -3.51
C ALA A 55 18.57 3.46 -2.97
N PRO A 56 19.10 4.53 -2.32
CA PRO A 56 20.39 4.47 -1.64
C PRO A 56 20.46 3.45 -0.50
N LEU A 57 19.39 3.27 0.28
CA LEU A 57 19.34 2.28 1.35
C LEU A 57 19.43 0.85 0.82
N VAL A 58 18.65 0.52 -0.22
CA VAL A 58 18.67 -0.82 -0.85
C VAL A 58 20.05 -1.12 -1.45
N ALA A 59 20.70 -0.13 -2.05
CA ALA A 59 22.06 -0.28 -2.58
C ALA A 59 23.10 -0.49 -1.45
N ARG A 60 22.92 0.19 -0.31
CA ARG A 60 23.81 0.08 0.87
C ARG A 60 23.65 -1.24 1.63
N LEU A 61 22.43 -1.75 1.73
CA LEU A 61 22.07 -2.96 2.49
C LEU A 61 21.43 -4.02 1.57
N PRO A 62 22.20 -4.64 0.66
CA PRO A 62 21.64 -5.51 -0.38
C PRO A 62 21.03 -6.82 0.14
N SER A 63 21.29 -7.20 1.40
CA SER A 63 20.68 -8.36 2.05
C SER A 63 19.43 -8.03 2.87
N LEU A 64 19.12 -6.75 3.09
CA LEU A 64 17.93 -6.34 3.83
C LEU A 64 16.67 -6.65 3.00
N LYS A 65 15.76 -7.43 3.59
CA LYS A 65 14.42 -7.60 3.01
C LYS A 65 13.61 -6.34 3.24
N VAL A 66 13.07 -5.76 2.17
CA VAL A 66 12.32 -4.50 2.23
C VAL A 66 10.92 -4.68 1.64
N VAL A 67 9.90 -4.21 2.35
CA VAL A 67 8.55 -4.07 1.83
C VAL A 67 8.17 -2.59 1.84
N LEU A 68 8.02 -2.01 0.66
CA LEU A 68 7.44 -0.68 0.50
C LEU A 68 5.92 -0.83 0.60
N GLU A 69 5.37 -0.43 1.73
CA GLU A 69 3.95 -0.60 2.03
C GLU A 69 3.07 0.33 1.21
N HIS A 70 1.85 -0.13 0.81
CA HIS A 70 0.76 0.64 0.21
C HIS A 70 1.23 1.66 -0.86
N ILE A 71 2.03 1.22 -1.83
CA ILE A 71 2.58 2.10 -2.87
C ILE A 71 1.47 2.80 -3.68
N THR A 72 1.75 4.03 -4.11
CA THR A 72 0.75 4.88 -4.76
C THR A 72 1.18 5.47 -6.11
N THR A 73 2.44 5.33 -6.50
CA THR A 73 2.99 5.96 -7.71
C THR A 73 3.49 4.96 -8.74
N ALA A 74 3.55 5.37 -10.00
CA ALA A 74 4.19 4.61 -11.07
C ALA A 74 5.68 4.40 -10.77
N GLN A 75 6.35 5.42 -10.20
CA GLN A 75 7.75 5.36 -9.81
C GLN A 75 8.00 4.26 -8.78
N ALA A 76 7.09 4.08 -7.81
CA ALA A 76 7.20 2.98 -6.84
C ALA A 76 7.05 1.61 -7.51
N ALA A 77 6.08 1.46 -8.41
CA ALA A 77 5.88 0.21 -9.14
C ALA A 77 7.12 -0.13 -10.02
N GLU A 78 7.67 0.85 -10.72
CA GLU A 78 8.87 0.70 -11.56
C GLU A 78 10.10 0.37 -10.69
N PHE A 79 10.31 1.09 -9.59
CA PHE A 79 11.41 0.84 -8.66
C PHE A 79 11.37 -0.59 -8.13
N VAL A 80 10.22 -1.03 -7.59
CA VAL A 80 10.07 -2.38 -7.03
C VAL A 80 10.25 -3.45 -8.11
N HIS A 81 9.73 -3.21 -9.32
CA HIS A 81 9.90 -4.14 -10.45
C HIS A 81 11.38 -4.34 -10.77
N ALA A 82 12.16 -3.25 -10.84
CA ALA A 82 13.58 -3.26 -11.21
C ALA A 82 14.50 -3.71 -10.04
N ALA A 83 14.07 -3.52 -8.78
CA ALA A 83 14.86 -3.83 -7.60
C ALA A 83 15.20 -5.34 -7.49
N PRO A 84 16.18 -5.74 -6.65
CA PRO A 84 16.46 -7.15 -6.34
C PRO A 84 15.27 -7.89 -5.73
N ALA A 85 15.33 -9.22 -5.67
CA ALA A 85 14.24 -10.09 -5.20
C ALA A 85 13.87 -9.91 -3.72
N ASN A 86 14.74 -9.31 -2.93
CA ASN A 86 14.50 -8.98 -1.52
C ASN A 86 13.74 -7.66 -1.30
N VAL A 87 13.29 -7.01 -2.39
CA VAL A 87 12.44 -5.81 -2.35
C VAL A 87 11.08 -6.14 -2.94
N ALA A 88 10.04 -5.86 -2.18
CA ALA A 88 8.64 -6.06 -2.56
C ALA A 88 7.79 -4.85 -2.17
N ALA A 89 6.53 -4.84 -2.57
CA ALA A 89 5.56 -3.82 -2.18
C ALA A 89 4.18 -4.41 -1.91
N THR A 90 3.46 -3.75 -1.01
CA THR A 90 2.02 -3.97 -0.84
C THR A 90 1.21 -2.96 -1.63
N LEU A 91 0.02 -3.38 -2.06
CA LEU A 91 -0.96 -2.52 -2.74
C LEU A 91 -2.31 -2.67 -2.05
N THR A 92 -2.96 -1.52 -1.81
CA THR A 92 -4.28 -1.46 -1.21
C THR A 92 -5.38 -1.49 -2.25
N ALA A 93 -6.56 -2.00 -1.90
CA ALA A 93 -7.70 -2.01 -2.80
C ALA A 93 -8.11 -0.59 -3.24
N HIS A 94 -8.09 0.37 -2.33
CA HIS A 94 -8.50 1.73 -2.65
C HIS A 94 -7.56 2.45 -3.63
N HIS A 95 -6.24 2.21 -3.57
CA HIS A 95 -5.30 2.76 -4.55
C HIS A 95 -5.40 2.08 -5.93
N LEU A 96 -5.91 0.84 -6.01
CA LEU A 96 -6.20 0.18 -7.28
C LEU A 96 -7.50 0.66 -7.93
N LEU A 97 -8.53 0.94 -7.11
CA LEU A 97 -9.88 1.28 -7.58
C LEU A 97 -10.09 2.77 -7.80
N MET A 98 -9.43 3.64 -7.03
CA MET A 98 -9.69 5.08 -7.00
C MET A 98 -8.46 5.90 -7.35
N ASN A 99 -8.69 7.04 -7.99
CA ASN A 99 -7.70 8.10 -8.15
C ASN A 99 -8.12 9.34 -7.35
N ARG A 100 -7.30 10.39 -7.34
CA ARG A 100 -7.54 11.61 -6.54
C ARG A 100 -8.85 12.33 -6.84
N ASN A 101 -9.48 12.10 -8.01
CA ASN A 101 -10.78 12.65 -8.32
C ASN A 101 -11.86 12.13 -7.38
N ALA A 102 -11.75 10.89 -6.91
CA ALA A 102 -12.68 10.33 -5.93
C ALA A 102 -12.75 11.16 -4.63
N MET A 103 -11.65 11.83 -4.27
CA MET A 103 -11.56 12.67 -3.08
C MET A 103 -12.01 14.13 -3.33
N LEU A 104 -11.77 14.66 -4.54
CA LEU A 104 -11.81 16.10 -4.80
C LEU A 104 -12.92 16.55 -5.76
N VAL A 105 -13.38 15.70 -6.68
CA VAL A 105 -14.35 16.11 -7.71
C VAL A 105 -15.77 16.06 -7.17
N GLY A 106 -16.49 17.17 -7.34
CA GLY A 106 -17.87 17.30 -6.87
C GLY A 106 -17.99 17.63 -5.37
N GLY A 107 -16.90 18.07 -4.74
CA GLY A 107 -16.80 18.41 -3.34
C GLY A 107 -15.81 17.53 -2.58
N MET A 108 -15.42 17.99 -1.40
CA MET A 108 -14.52 17.25 -0.53
C MET A 108 -15.21 15.99 0.00
N ARG A 109 -14.53 14.85 -0.12
CA ARG A 109 -15.01 13.57 0.40
C ARG A 109 -14.02 13.02 1.44
N PRO A 110 -14.17 13.39 2.70
CA PRO A 110 -13.23 13.04 3.76
C PRO A 110 -13.09 11.52 3.96
N HIS A 111 -14.13 10.73 3.67
CA HIS A 111 -14.06 9.27 3.74
C HIS A 111 -13.09 8.66 2.71
N HIS A 112 -12.74 9.37 1.63
CA HIS A 112 -11.72 8.95 0.67
C HIS A 112 -10.32 9.52 0.96
N TYR A 113 -10.16 10.25 2.07
CA TYR A 113 -8.85 10.76 2.49
C TYR A 113 -8.06 9.67 3.21
N CYS A 114 -6.89 9.35 2.68
CA CYS A 114 -5.92 8.40 3.22
C CYS A 114 -4.49 8.94 3.05
N LEU A 115 -3.53 8.35 3.73
CA LEU A 115 -2.11 8.58 3.53
C LEU A 115 -1.40 7.22 3.35
N PRO A 116 -0.65 7.07 2.27
CA PRO A 116 -0.39 8.05 1.19
C PRO A 116 -1.66 8.41 0.44
N VAL A 117 -1.74 9.69 0.00
CA VAL A 117 -2.94 10.21 -0.67
C VAL A 117 -3.15 9.56 -2.04
N LEU A 118 -4.42 9.43 -2.45
CA LEU A 118 -4.78 8.98 -3.80
C LEU A 118 -4.09 9.85 -4.86
N LYS A 119 -3.51 9.23 -5.88
CA LYS A 119 -2.72 9.89 -6.92
C LYS A 119 -3.53 10.09 -8.23
N ARG A 120 -2.85 10.53 -9.29
CA ARG A 120 -3.43 10.68 -10.63
C ARG A 120 -3.82 9.32 -11.22
N GLU A 121 -4.69 9.35 -12.22
CA GLU A 121 -5.13 8.14 -12.95
C GLU A 121 -3.96 7.37 -13.58
N THR A 122 -2.93 8.06 -14.05
CA THR A 122 -1.72 7.44 -14.60
C THR A 122 -1.02 6.54 -13.58
N HIS A 123 -0.93 6.98 -12.33
CA HIS A 123 -0.37 6.19 -11.23
C HIS A 123 -1.28 4.99 -10.90
N ARG A 124 -2.59 5.22 -10.73
CA ARG A 124 -3.54 4.14 -10.47
C ARG A 124 -3.44 3.01 -11.50
N ARG A 125 -3.36 3.36 -12.79
CA ARG A 125 -3.19 2.37 -13.87
C ARG A 125 -1.88 1.61 -13.75
N ALA A 126 -0.78 2.28 -13.39
CA ALA A 126 0.51 1.63 -13.18
C ALA A 126 0.46 0.65 -12.00
N LEU A 127 -0.20 1.03 -10.90
CA LEU A 127 -0.40 0.15 -9.75
C LEU A 127 -1.25 -1.08 -10.12
N LEU A 128 -2.34 -0.89 -10.85
CA LEU A 128 -3.20 -1.98 -11.29
C LEU A 128 -2.42 -2.94 -12.20
N ALA A 129 -1.62 -2.41 -13.14
CA ALA A 129 -0.75 -3.22 -13.97
C ALA A 129 0.28 -4.02 -13.15
N ALA A 130 0.88 -3.40 -12.13
CA ALA A 130 1.82 -4.07 -11.23
C ALA A 130 1.16 -5.19 -10.43
N ALA A 131 -0.02 -4.92 -9.82
CA ALA A 131 -0.78 -5.91 -9.05
C ALA A 131 -1.18 -7.13 -9.90
N THR A 132 -1.58 -6.91 -11.15
CA THR A 132 -2.07 -7.95 -12.07
C THR A 132 -0.97 -8.58 -12.94
N SER A 133 0.30 -8.16 -12.76
CA SER A 133 1.44 -8.65 -13.56
C SER A 133 1.80 -10.12 -13.30
N GLY A 134 1.36 -10.68 -12.16
CA GLY A 134 1.80 -11.98 -11.68
C GLY A 134 3.20 -11.98 -11.08
N SER A 135 3.86 -10.83 -10.95
CA SER A 135 5.16 -10.71 -10.29
C SER A 135 5.03 -10.98 -8.78
N PRO A 136 5.89 -11.86 -8.21
CA PRO A 136 5.85 -12.18 -6.78
C PRO A 136 6.28 -11.03 -5.87
N LYS A 137 6.73 -9.92 -6.43
CA LYS A 137 7.13 -8.72 -5.69
C LYS A 137 5.96 -7.84 -5.27
N PHE A 138 4.77 -8.06 -5.83
CA PHE A 138 3.56 -7.31 -5.50
C PHE A 138 2.55 -8.22 -4.84
N PHE A 139 2.04 -7.80 -3.68
CA PHE A 139 1.04 -8.57 -2.96
C PHE A 139 0.11 -7.68 -2.13
N LEU A 140 -0.92 -8.29 -1.61
CA LEU A 140 -1.98 -7.65 -0.85
C LEU A 140 -1.45 -7.04 0.44
N GLY A 141 -1.83 -5.78 0.69
CA GLY A 141 -1.73 -5.12 1.98
C GLY A 141 -2.87 -4.11 2.07
N THR A 142 -3.81 -4.33 2.98
CA THR A 142 -5.05 -3.56 3.00
C THR A 142 -4.89 -2.13 3.47
N ASP A 143 -3.95 -1.89 4.38
CA ASP A 143 -3.85 -0.61 5.11
C ASP A 143 -5.24 -0.12 5.57
N SER A 144 -6.06 -1.06 6.06
CA SER A 144 -7.41 -0.77 6.48
C SER A 144 -7.38 0.01 7.79
N ALA A 145 -7.73 1.29 7.73
CA ALA A 145 -7.62 2.23 8.84
C ALA A 145 -8.98 2.87 9.13
N PRO A 146 -9.84 2.21 9.92
CA PRO A 146 -11.13 2.76 10.30
C PRO A 146 -10.98 3.95 11.25
N HIS A 147 -11.84 4.94 11.04
CA HIS A 147 -12.01 6.08 11.95
C HIS A 147 -13.48 6.35 12.14
N ALA A 148 -13.85 6.82 13.32
CA ALA A 148 -15.23 7.19 13.61
C ALA A 148 -15.72 8.30 12.66
N GLN A 149 -16.99 8.25 12.26
CA GLN A 149 -17.58 9.18 11.30
C GLN A 149 -17.29 10.65 11.67
N HIS A 150 -17.53 11.04 12.92
CA HIS A 150 -17.32 12.41 13.38
C HIS A 150 -15.85 12.89 13.27
N THR A 151 -14.88 11.98 13.28
CA THR A 151 -13.47 12.33 13.10
C THR A 151 -13.09 12.41 11.64
N LYS A 152 -13.70 11.62 10.77
CA LYS A 152 -13.57 11.73 9.31
C LYS A 152 -14.19 13.02 8.78
N GLU A 153 -15.33 13.42 9.30
CA GLU A 153 -16.11 14.58 8.87
C GLU A 153 -15.76 15.88 9.64
N ALA A 154 -14.58 15.90 10.25
CA ALA A 154 -14.01 17.07 10.92
C ALA A 154 -12.92 17.73 10.06
N ALA A 155 -12.44 18.89 10.50
CA ALA A 155 -11.36 19.62 9.79
C ALA A 155 -10.06 18.81 9.65
N CYS A 156 -9.76 17.91 10.58
CA CYS A 156 -8.64 16.97 10.49
C CYS A 156 -8.81 15.94 9.37
N GLY A 157 -10.05 15.47 9.12
CA GLY A 157 -10.39 14.48 8.12
C GLY A 157 -9.84 13.07 8.40
N CYS A 158 -9.14 12.83 9.46
CA CYS A 158 -8.41 11.61 9.87
C CYS A 158 -8.07 10.67 8.71
N ALA A 159 -6.80 10.62 8.30
CA ALA A 159 -6.37 9.85 7.14
C ALA A 159 -6.55 8.34 7.36
N GLY A 160 -7.28 7.68 6.48
CA GLY A 160 -7.49 6.23 6.49
C GLY A 160 -8.80 5.83 5.82
N MET A 161 -8.78 4.67 5.18
CA MET A 161 -9.98 4.04 4.59
C MET A 161 -10.23 2.69 5.23
N TYR A 162 -11.48 2.41 5.56
CA TYR A 162 -11.89 1.12 6.09
C TYR A 162 -12.28 0.18 4.95
N THR A 163 -11.41 -0.74 4.60
CA THR A 163 -11.62 -1.70 3.50
C THR A 163 -11.66 -3.17 3.96
N ALA A 164 -11.24 -3.47 5.20
CA ALA A 164 -11.10 -4.85 5.67
C ALA A 164 -12.39 -5.66 5.63
N PHE A 165 -13.57 -5.01 5.80
CA PHE A 165 -14.86 -5.69 5.78
C PHE A 165 -15.23 -6.33 4.43
N ALA A 166 -14.61 -5.90 3.34
CA ALA A 166 -14.84 -6.40 1.98
C ALA A 166 -13.52 -6.46 1.17
N ALA A 167 -12.40 -6.72 1.83
CA ALA A 167 -11.08 -6.58 1.21
C ALA A 167 -10.92 -7.45 -0.03
N LEU A 168 -11.21 -8.75 0.05
CA LEU A 168 -11.02 -9.67 -1.08
C LEU A 168 -11.96 -9.34 -2.24
N GLU A 169 -13.19 -8.95 -1.96
CA GLU A 169 -14.19 -8.53 -2.95
C GLU A 169 -13.71 -7.28 -3.71
N LEU A 170 -13.15 -6.29 -2.99
CA LEU A 170 -12.61 -5.06 -3.60
C LEU A 170 -11.39 -5.35 -4.48
N TYR A 171 -10.51 -6.25 -4.05
CA TYR A 171 -9.40 -6.69 -4.92
C TYR A 171 -9.91 -7.48 -6.13
N ALA A 172 -10.91 -8.35 -5.95
CA ALA A 172 -11.51 -9.07 -7.06
C ALA A 172 -12.13 -8.12 -8.09
N GLU A 173 -12.80 -7.04 -7.65
CA GLU A 173 -13.33 -6.00 -8.54
C GLU A 173 -12.20 -5.31 -9.32
N ALA A 174 -11.10 -4.95 -8.66
CA ALA A 174 -9.96 -4.35 -9.32
C ALA A 174 -9.35 -5.28 -10.40
N PHE A 175 -9.16 -6.55 -10.09
CA PHE A 175 -8.60 -7.54 -11.00
C PHE A 175 -9.55 -7.89 -12.16
N ASP A 176 -10.86 -8.02 -11.88
CA ASP A 176 -11.89 -8.27 -12.90
C ASP A 176 -11.97 -7.12 -13.91
N SER A 177 -11.78 -5.87 -13.45
CA SER A 177 -11.84 -4.68 -14.30
C SER A 177 -10.84 -4.69 -15.47
N VAL A 178 -9.80 -5.52 -15.38
CA VAL A 178 -8.77 -5.69 -16.43
C VAL A 178 -8.64 -7.14 -16.91
N GLY A 179 -9.59 -8.01 -16.54
CA GLY A 179 -9.63 -9.41 -16.99
C GLY A 179 -8.51 -10.28 -16.41
N ALA A 180 -8.00 -9.99 -15.20
CA ALA A 180 -6.85 -10.63 -14.59
C ALA A 180 -7.17 -11.41 -13.29
N LEU A 181 -8.40 -11.91 -13.13
CA LEU A 181 -8.82 -12.67 -11.95
C LEU A 181 -7.95 -13.92 -11.70
N ASP A 182 -7.37 -14.50 -12.74
CA ASP A 182 -6.43 -15.63 -12.66
C ASP A 182 -5.13 -15.29 -11.90
N LYS A 183 -4.82 -14.02 -11.69
CA LYS A 183 -3.66 -13.55 -10.91
C LYS A 183 -3.99 -13.23 -9.45
N LEU A 184 -5.28 -13.18 -9.09
CA LEU A 184 -5.71 -12.74 -7.75
C LEU A 184 -5.19 -13.67 -6.65
N GLU A 185 -5.23 -14.98 -6.82
CA GLU A 185 -4.73 -15.94 -5.83
C GLU A 185 -3.23 -15.73 -5.55
N GLY A 186 -2.43 -15.54 -6.60
CA GLY A 186 -1.01 -15.23 -6.48
C GLY A 186 -0.78 -13.99 -5.62
N PHE A 187 -1.47 -12.91 -5.96
CA PHE A 187 -1.38 -11.61 -5.31
C PHE A 187 -1.88 -11.64 -3.85
N ALA A 188 -3.03 -12.25 -3.59
CA ALA A 188 -3.70 -12.18 -2.29
C ALA A 188 -3.26 -13.25 -1.28
N SER A 189 -2.72 -14.39 -1.75
CA SER A 189 -2.48 -15.55 -0.87
C SER A 189 -1.08 -16.14 -0.97
N ILE A 190 -0.41 -16.03 -2.12
CA ILE A 190 0.83 -16.77 -2.36
C ILE A 190 2.07 -15.88 -2.20
N HIS A 191 2.09 -14.72 -2.85
CA HIS A 191 3.30 -13.91 -2.97
C HIS A 191 3.76 -13.37 -1.61
N GLY A 192 2.83 -12.80 -0.81
CA GLY A 192 3.15 -12.31 0.53
C GLY A 192 3.65 -13.42 1.46
N ALA A 193 2.96 -14.54 1.50
CA ALA A 193 3.40 -15.69 2.31
C ALA A 193 4.82 -16.15 1.92
N ALA A 194 5.09 -16.26 0.62
CA ALA A 194 6.40 -16.66 0.12
C ALA A 194 7.50 -15.62 0.47
N PHE A 195 7.21 -14.32 0.33
CA PHE A 195 8.17 -13.27 0.66
C PHE A 195 8.53 -13.25 2.15
N TYR A 196 7.52 -13.42 3.02
CA TYR A 196 7.73 -13.45 4.48
C TYR A 196 8.23 -14.82 5.00
N GLY A 197 8.29 -15.84 4.16
CA GLY A 197 8.69 -17.20 4.58
C GLY A 197 7.63 -17.88 5.44
N LEU A 198 6.37 -17.53 5.26
CA LEU A 198 5.23 -18.10 5.98
C LEU A 198 4.64 -19.29 5.21
N PRO A 199 4.09 -20.31 5.92
CA PRO A 199 3.36 -21.38 5.27
C PRO A 199 2.10 -20.82 4.58
N ARG A 200 1.74 -21.42 3.43
CA ARG A 200 0.48 -21.11 2.77
C ARG A 200 -0.70 -21.65 3.57
N ASN A 201 -1.80 -20.92 3.58
CA ASN A 201 -3.07 -21.42 4.08
C ASN A 201 -3.55 -22.60 3.23
N THR A 202 -4.14 -23.61 3.87
CA THR A 202 -4.67 -24.81 3.21
C THR A 202 -6.16 -24.70 2.87
N GLY A 203 -6.86 -23.77 3.53
CA GLY A 203 -8.26 -23.48 3.25
C GLY A 203 -8.42 -22.62 1.98
N THR A 204 -9.62 -22.67 1.40
CA THR A 204 -10.01 -21.86 0.23
C THR A 204 -11.17 -20.94 0.55
N VAL A 205 -11.20 -19.79 -0.12
CA VAL A 205 -12.33 -18.85 -0.13
C VAL A 205 -12.88 -18.80 -1.55
N THR A 206 -14.20 -18.92 -1.69
CA THR A 206 -14.85 -18.76 -2.97
C THR A 206 -15.54 -17.41 -3.04
N LEU A 207 -15.14 -16.59 -4.01
CA LEU A 207 -15.80 -15.33 -4.32
C LEU A 207 -16.83 -15.54 -5.41
N LYS A 208 -18.01 -14.95 -5.24
CA LYS A 208 -19.10 -14.99 -6.21
C LYS A 208 -19.40 -13.57 -6.70
N LYS A 209 -19.47 -13.41 -8.02
CA LYS A 209 -19.84 -12.13 -8.62
C LYS A 209 -21.35 -11.94 -8.55
N GLU A 210 -21.81 -11.15 -7.61
CA GLU A 210 -23.23 -10.81 -7.45
C GLU A 210 -23.38 -9.38 -6.89
N THR A 211 -24.54 -8.80 -7.11
CA THR A 211 -24.86 -7.49 -6.52
C THR A 211 -25.11 -7.65 -5.03
N TRP A 212 -24.47 -6.80 -4.22
CA TRP A 212 -24.76 -6.69 -2.80
C TRP A 212 -24.90 -5.21 -2.39
N ILE A 213 -25.53 -4.96 -1.27
CA ILE A 213 -25.72 -3.61 -0.75
C ILE A 213 -24.68 -3.38 0.34
N VAL A 214 -23.85 -2.33 0.17
CA VAL A 214 -22.90 -1.90 1.21
C VAL A 214 -23.72 -1.45 2.42
N PRO A 215 -23.38 -1.88 3.65
CA PRO A 215 -24.05 -1.40 4.86
C PRO A 215 -23.95 0.12 5.00
N ASP A 216 -25.05 0.76 5.43
CA ASP A 216 -25.08 2.20 5.67
C ASP A 216 -24.12 2.63 6.79
N SER A 217 -23.88 1.73 7.73
CA SER A 217 -22.93 1.94 8.84
C SER A 217 -22.32 0.63 9.31
N LEU A 218 -21.12 0.72 9.84
CA LEU A 218 -20.44 -0.38 10.50
C LEU A 218 -20.12 0.04 11.93
N PRO A 219 -20.30 -0.84 12.94
CA PRO A 219 -19.96 -0.49 14.31
C PRO A 219 -18.47 -0.19 14.45
N TYR A 220 -18.14 0.87 15.17
CA TYR A 220 -16.78 1.26 15.53
C TYR A 220 -16.68 1.34 17.04
N LEU A 221 -15.80 0.54 17.63
CA LEU A 221 -15.59 0.44 19.08
C LEU A 221 -14.53 1.42 19.57
#